data_c00c8bc5161c2cbec1f9e08d7a773f0b
#
_entry.id   c00c8bc5161c2cbec1f9e08d7a773f0b
#
_cell.length_a   1.000
_cell.length_b   1.000
_cell.length_c   1.000
_cell.angle_alpha   90.00
_cell.angle_beta   90.00
_cell.angle_gamma   90.00
#
_symmetry.space_group_name_H-M   'P 1'
#
loop_
_entity.id
_entity.type
_entity.pdbx_description
1 polymer ?
#
loop_
_entity_poly.entity_id
_entity_poly.type
_entity_poly.pdbx_seq_one_letter_code
_entity_poly.pdbx_strand_id
1 'polypeptide(L)'
;MSEGNVHDLFRRLGRAWKWVTAQVVLTLLLLSFFVGWTRLPDRHVWQVMLDLVVPLLLVVSMLELQAGTVRAFADDDGRRVKLVWGAVTLLVWIAVGAAVWALLDWFDDQIPLLAGYLNSKSGSSARGSLFTYEHIQRWITALEWVVRWVVVPAKLIPYAAASSQWGWRLPWRSVFKFLFNWRWWLGVVFASLVGVWIPGHFFNRTPKGTVSAQIWALAGKLAGAYLLAVISWVLLLGWWATLFSKSQKPPAEEALVAVPVLSGPPDRERGAHADTPPTDSDPLQRE
;
A
#
# COMPACT_ATOMS: atom_id res chain seq x y z
N MET A 1 3.75 -20.42 6.88
CA MET A 1 2.54 -19.62 6.58
C MET A 1 1.33 -20.48 6.93
N SER A 2 0.34 -19.98 7.69
CA SER A 2 -0.89 -20.78 7.89
C SER A 2 -1.67 -20.76 6.57
N GLU A 3 -2.14 -21.90 6.12
CA GLU A 3 -2.92 -22.07 4.86
C GLU A 3 -4.10 -21.11 4.78
N GLY A 4 -4.72 -20.77 5.91
CA GLY A 4 -5.81 -19.82 5.97
C GLY A 4 -5.48 -18.39 5.50
N ASN A 5 -4.21 -17.93 5.58
CA ASN A 5 -3.85 -16.59 5.12
C ASN A 5 -3.76 -16.50 3.59
N VAL A 6 -3.26 -17.56 2.96
CA VAL A 6 -3.13 -17.64 1.50
C VAL A 6 -4.52 -17.75 0.85
N HIS A 7 -5.38 -18.58 1.42
CA HIS A 7 -6.77 -18.72 0.97
C HIS A 7 -7.55 -17.40 1.07
N ASP A 8 -7.41 -16.67 2.18
CA ASP A 8 -8.03 -15.36 2.36
C ASP A 8 -7.51 -14.32 1.35
N LEU A 9 -6.22 -14.34 1.04
CA LEU A 9 -5.63 -13.49 0.01
C LEU A 9 -6.26 -13.76 -1.36
N PHE A 10 -6.31 -15.02 -1.79
CA PHE A 10 -6.91 -15.38 -3.08
C PHE A 10 -8.41 -15.05 -3.15
N ARG A 11 -9.14 -15.24 -2.07
CA ARG A 11 -10.56 -14.85 -1.98
C ARG A 11 -10.74 -13.33 -2.16
N ARG A 12 -9.86 -12.51 -1.55
CA ARG A 12 -9.87 -11.05 -1.70
C ARG A 12 -9.48 -10.63 -3.11
N LEU A 13 -8.47 -11.26 -3.69
CA LEU A 13 -8.09 -11.05 -5.09
C LEU A 13 -9.24 -11.41 -6.04
N GLY A 14 -9.91 -12.54 -5.84
CA GLY A 14 -11.07 -12.95 -6.61
C GLY A 14 -12.25 -11.96 -6.52
N ARG A 15 -12.48 -11.35 -5.33
CA ARG A 15 -13.49 -10.30 -5.15
C ARG A 15 -13.07 -9.00 -5.84
N ALA A 16 -11.82 -8.65 -5.77
CA ALA A 16 -11.27 -7.39 -6.28
C ALA A 16 -10.78 -7.48 -7.74
N TRP A 17 -10.95 -8.61 -8.46
CA TRP A 17 -10.33 -8.84 -9.78
C TRP A 17 -10.67 -7.75 -10.80
N LYS A 18 -11.91 -7.21 -10.77
CA LYS A 18 -12.32 -6.10 -11.64
C LYS A 18 -11.51 -4.83 -11.39
N TRP A 19 -11.24 -4.52 -10.12
CA TRP A 19 -10.39 -3.40 -9.73
C TRP A 19 -8.92 -3.63 -10.08
N VAL A 20 -8.43 -4.86 -9.95
CA VAL A 20 -7.07 -5.23 -10.37
C VAL A 20 -6.90 -5.02 -11.88
N THR A 21 -7.85 -5.50 -12.67
CA THR A 21 -7.85 -5.30 -14.13
C THR A 21 -7.95 -3.80 -14.47
N ALA A 22 -8.86 -3.08 -13.81
CA ALA A 22 -8.97 -1.62 -13.97
C ALA A 22 -7.65 -0.92 -13.62
N GLN A 23 -6.98 -1.31 -12.52
CA GLN A 23 -5.69 -0.78 -12.12
C GLN A 23 -4.64 -0.93 -13.24
N VAL A 24 -4.52 -2.13 -13.82
CA VAL A 24 -3.57 -2.40 -14.91
C VAL A 24 -3.89 -1.55 -16.13
N VAL A 25 -5.15 -1.59 -16.58
CA VAL A 25 -5.57 -0.89 -17.82
C VAL A 25 -5.51 0.62 -17.65
N LEU A 26 -6.06 1.17 -16.57
CA LEU A 26 -6.06 2.62 -16.36
C LEU A 26 -4.67 3.18 -16.11
N THR A 27 -3.80 2.45 -15.41
CA THR A 27 -2.41 2.89 -15.24
C THR A 27 -1.67 2.92 -16.58
N LEU A 28 -1.89 1.92 -17.45
CA LEU A 28 -1.32 1.93 -18.80
C LEU A 28 -1.85 3.09 -19.65
N LEU A 29 -3.17 3.36 -19.59
CA LEU A 29 -3.77 4.47 -20.30
C LEU A 29 -3.24 5.81 -19.81
N LEU A 30 -3.15 6.03 -18.50
CA LEU A 30 -2.59 7.25 -17.91
C LEU A 30 -1.12 7.44 -18.30
N LEU A 31 -0.33 6.35 -18.27
CA LEU A 31 1.07 6.39 -18.69
C LEU A 31 1.21 6.68 -20.20
N SER A 32 0.39 6.03 -21.04
CA SER A 32 0.39 6.29 -22.49
C SER A 32 -0.02 7.71 -22.80
N PHE A 33 -1.02 8.23 -22.10
CA PHE A 33 -1.45 9.63 -22.24
C PHE A 33 -0.34 10.60 -21.82
N PHE A 34 0.34 10.32 -20.70
CA PHE A 34 1.48 11.12 -20.24
C PHE A 34 2.60 11.16 -21.30
N VAL A 35 3.00 9.98 -21.83
CA VAL A 35 4.02 9.91 -22.90
C VAL A 35 3.57 10.62 -24.17
N GLY A 36 2.30 10.53 -24.55
CA GLY A 36 1.73 11.26 -25.69
C GLY A 36 1.78 12.78 -25.47
N TRP A 37 1.42 13.20 -24.26
CA TRP A 37 1.46 14.59 -23.84
C TRP A 37 2.86 15.20 -23.92
N THR A 38 3.90 14.54 -23.41
CA THR A 38 5.29 15.05 -23.44
C THR A 38 5.87 15.22 -24.85
N ARG A 39 5.16 14.75 -25.89
CA ARG A 39 5.56 14.92 -27.29
C ARG A 39 4.90 16.10 -28.00
N LEU A 40 3.95 16.78 -27.34
CA LEU A 40 3.30 17.94 -27.92
C LEU A 40 4.26 19.14 -27.90
N PRO A 41 4.42 19.86 -29.03
CA PRO A 41 5.29 21.00 -29.05
C PRO A 41 4.66 22.24 -28.40
N ASP A 42 5.42 22.95 -27.57
CA ASP A 42 4.99 24.17 -26.86
C ASP A 42 5.03 25.39 -27.79
N ARG A 43 4.07 25.49 -28.71
CA ARG A 43 4.05 26.60 -29.72
C ARG A 43 3.08 27.72 -29.33
N HIS A 44 2.14 27.49 -28.41
CA HIS A 44 1.09 28.44 -28.08
C HIS A 44 0.89 28.58 -26.56
N VAL A 45 0.49 29.76 -26.09
CA VAL A 45 0.29 30.07 -24.67
C VAL A 45 -0.72 29.10 -23.99
N TRP A 46 -1.76 28.69 -24.72
CA TRP A 46 -2.73 27.72 -24.16
C TRP A 46 -2.11 26.33 -23.91
N GLN A 47 -1.06 25.95 -24.64
CA GLN A 47 -0.33 24.71 -24.43
C GLN A 47 0.42 24.74 -23.10
N VAL A 48 1.05 25.89 -22.78
CA VAL A 48 1.70 26.09 -21.47
C VAL A 48 0.71 25.99 -20.32
N MET A 49 -0.53 26.48 -20.50
CA MET A 49 -1.59 26.29 -19.49
C MET A 49 -1.97 24.81 -19.34
N LEU A 50 -2.04 24.08 -20.43
CA LEU A 50 -2.29 22.65 -20.40
C LEU A 50 -1.15 21.87 -19.75
N ASP A 51 0.11 22.31 -19.92
CA ASP A 51 1.28 21.69 -19.29
C ASP A 51 1.23 21.74 -17.76
N LEU A 52 0.49 22.69 -17.20
CA LEU A 52 0.25 22.75 -15.76
C LEU A 52 -0.95 21.89 -15.35
N VAL A 53 -2.04 21.97 -16.12
CA VAL A 53 -3.32 21.34 -15.75
C VAL A 53 -3.31 19.84 -15.97
N VAL A 54 -2.76 19.36 -17.08
CA VAL A 54 -2.77 17.93 -17.45
C VAL A 54 -1.99 17.07 -16.46
N PRO A 55 -0.75 17.38 -16.08
CA PRO A 55 -0.05 16.61 -15.05
C PRO A 55 -0.79 16.58 -13.72
N LEU A 56 -1.41 17.68 -13.31
CA LEU A 56 -2.21 17.75 -12.09
C LEU A 56 -3.40 16.78 -12.16
N LEU A 57 -4.15 16.79 -13.26
CA LEU A 57 -5.28 15.87 -13.47
C LEU A 57 -4.83 14.41 -13.48
N LEU A 58 -3.67 14.11 -14.10
CA LEU A 58 -3.09 12.76 -14.10
C LEU A 58 -2.73 12.30 -12.70
N VAL A 59 -2.10 13.17 -11.90
CA VAL A 59 -1.76 12.85 -10.50
C VAL A 59 -3.03 12.60 -9.69
N VAL A 60 -4.05 13.44 -9.80
CA VAL A 60 -5.32 13.25 -9.09
C VAL A 60 -5.99 11.94 -9.50
N SER A 61 -6.07 11.67 -10.82
CA SER A 61 -6.64 10.41 -11.33
C SER A 61 -5.90 9.18 -10.82
N MET A 62 -4.56 9.25 -10.78
CA MET A 62 -3.73 8.17 -10.26
C MET A 62 -3.96 7.96 -8.75
N LEU A 63 -4.06 9.04 -7.97
CA LEU A 63 -4.34 8.97 -6.53
C LEU A 63 -5.72 8.36 -6.25
N GLU A 64 -6.74 8.75 -7.02
CA GLU A 64 -8.09 8.18 -6.88
C GLU A 64 -8.11 6.70 -7.24
N LEU A 65 -7.39 6.31 -8.31
CA LEU A 65 -7.24 4.92 -8.71
C LEU A 65 -6.57 4.08 -7.61
N GLN A 66 -5.49 4.60 -6.99
CA GLN A 66 -4.80 3.92 -5.91
C GLN A 66 -5.69 3.82 -4.65
N ALA A 67 -6.37 4.90 -4.27
CA ALA A 67 -7.30 4.88 -3.14
C ALA A 67 -8.46 3.89 -3.37
N GLY A 68 -8.98 3.81 -4.59
CA GLY A 68 -10.00 2.84 -5.01
C GLY A 68 -9.50 1.40 -4.91
N THR A 69 -8.26 1.15 -5.34
CA THR A 69 -7.63 -0.18 -5.26
C THR A 69 -7.45 -0.63 -3.82
N VAL A 70 -6.94 0.24 -2.93
CA VAL A 70 -6.82 -0.07 -1.50
C VAL A 70 -8.18 -0.42 -0.90
N ARG A 71 -9.24 0.32 -1.25
CA ARG A 71 -10.60 0.08 -0.77
C ARG A 71 -11.20 -1.23 -1.27
N ALA A 72 -10.87 -1.64 -2.50
CA ALA A 72 -11.37 -2.90 -3.06
C ALA A 72 -10.88 -4.13 -2.28
N PHE A 73 -9.72 -4.03 -1.65
CA PHE A 73 -9.15 -5.10 -0.82
C PHE A 73 -9.62 -5.08 0.63
N ALA A 74 -10.04 -3.92 1.14
CA ALA A 74 -10.44 -3.77 2.53
C ALA A 74 -11.88 -4.23 2.77
N ASP A 75 -12.14 -4.71 3.98
CA ASP A 75 -13.51 -4.99 4.42
C ASP A 75 -14.25 -3.68 4.68
N ASP A 76 -15.53 -3.62 4.34
CA ASP A 76 -16.37 -2.44 4.56
C ASP A 76 -16.85 -2.40 6.01
N ASP A 77 -16.28 -1.47 6.78
CA ASP A 77 -16.64 -1.24 8.18
C ASP A 77 -17.63 -0.06 8.38
N GLY A 78 -18.13 0.50 7.30
CA GLY A 78 -19.05 1.64 7.30
C GLY A 78 -18.43 2.99 7.74
N ARG A 79 -17.14 3.01 8.12
CA ARG A 79 -16.44 4.22 8.61
C ARG A 79 -15.55 4.88 7.57
N ARG A 80 -15.70 4.50 6.31
CA ARG A 80 -14.83 4.98 5.23
C ARG A 80 -15.07 6.45 4.92
N VAL A 81 -13.97 7.19 4.75
CA VAL A 81 -14.03 8.56 4.23
C VAL A 81 -14.40 8.57 2.74
N LYS A 82 -14.86 9.71 2.20
CA LYS A 82 -15.08 9.88 0.75
C LYS A 82 -13.78 9.59 -0.02
N LEU A 83 -13.88 9.10 -1.26
CA LEU A 83 -12.72 8.69 -2.08
C LEU A 83 -11.71 9.85 -2.25
N VAL A 84 -12.21 11.05 -2.50
CA VAL A 84 -11.40 12.26 -2.64
C VAL A 84 -10.54 12.52 -1.38
N TRP A 85 -11.12 12.39 -0.19
CA TRP A 85 -10.36 12.54 1.06
C TRP A 85 -9.32 11.43 1.25
N GLY A 86 -9.63 10.21 0.81
CA GLY A 86 -8.66 9.13 0.74
C GLY A 86 -7.49 9.45 -0.20
N ALA A 87 -7.76 10.04 -1.36
CA ALA A 87 -6.74 10.48 -2.30
C ALA A 87 -5.87 11.61 -1.73
N VAL A 88 -6.48 12.60 -1.06
CA VAL A 88 -5.74 13.70 -0.41
C VAL A 88 -4.80 13.18 0.69
N THR A 89 -5.25 12.27 1.54
CA THR A 89 -4.39 11.69 2.56
C THR A 89 -3.27 10.84 1.96
N LEU A 90 -3.54 10.16 0.85
CA LEU A 90 -2.54 9.40 0.10
C LEU A 90 -1.45 10.33 -0.47
N LEU A 91 -1.84 11.50 -0.99
CA LEU A 91 -0.91 12.52 -1.48
C LEU A 91 0.09 12.95 -0.39
N VAL A 92 -0.37 13.14 0.84
CA VAL A 92 0.52 13.50 1.95
C VAL A 92 1.56 12.39 2.22
N TRP A 93 1.14 11.13 2.21
CA TRP A 93 2.08 10.01 2.40
C TRP A 93 3.04 9.84 1.22
N ILE A 94 2.60 10.13 0.00
CA ILE A 94 3.48 10.18 -1.18
C ILE A 94 4.50 11.30 -1.04
N ALA A 95 4.08 12.49 -0.58
CA ALA A 95 5.01 13.59 -0.34
C ALA A 95 6.05 13.25 0.75
N VAL A 96 5.63 12.59 1.85
CA VAL A 96 6.55 12.05 2.86
C VAL A 96 7.50 11.04 2.24
N GLY A 97 6.99 10.11 1.44
CA GLY A 97 7.80 9.13 0.71
C GLY A 97 8.82 9.79 -0.22
N ALA A 98 8.40 10.80 -0.98
CA ALA A 98 9.28 11.55 -1.88
C ALA A 98 10.39 12.29 -1.11
N ALA A 99 10.07 12.89 0.05
CA ALA A 99 11.07 13.53 0.90
C ALA A 99 12.10 12.53 1.45
N VAL A 100 11.62 11.36 1.92
CA VAL A 100 12.51 10.27 2.36
C VAL A 100 13.37 9.77 1.20
N TRP A 101 12.80 9.66 0.00
CA TRP A 101 13.53 9.24 -1.20
C TRP A 101 14.62 10.23 -1.58
N ALA A 102 14.32 11.53 -1.59
CA ALA A 102 15.31 12.58 -1.84
C ALA A 102 16.47 12.56 -0.81
N LEU A 103 16.15 12.24 0.46
CA LEU A 103 17.17 12.06 1.50
C LEU A 103 18.06 10.84 1.22
N LEU A 104 17.48 9.74 0.75
CA LEU A 104 18.24 8.54 0.39
C LEU A 104 19.09 8.77 -0.86
N ASP A 105 18.61 9.53 -1.86
CA ASP A 105 19.41 9.92 -3.03
C ASP A 105 20.60 10.77 -2.62
N TRP A 106 20.39 11.75 -1.73
CA TRP A 106 21.50 12.53 -1.15
C TRP A 106 22.49 11.65 -0.40
N PHE A 107 22.01 10.65 0.36
CA PHE A 107 22.87 9.71 1.07
C PHE A 107 23.65 8.81 0.10
N ASP A 108 23.04 8.36 -1.00
CA ASP A 108 23.70 7.54 -2.03
C ASP A 108 24.93 8.25 -2.62
N ASP A 109 24.82 9.57 -2.86
CA ASP A 109 25.94 10.42 -3.29
C ASP A 109 27.09 10.47 -2.27
N GLN A 110 26.81 10.24 -0.98
CA GLN A 110 27.82 10.23 0.07
C GLN A 110 28.49 8.85 0.28
N ILE A 111 27.96 7.77 -0.28
CA ILE A 111 28.46 6.40 -0.09
C ILE A 111 29.96 6.27 -0.44
N PRO A 112 30.46 6.82 -1.58
CA PRO A 112 31.89 6.72 -1.90
C PRO A 112 32.79 7.40 -0.88
N LEU A 113 32.37 8.57 -0.34
CA LEU A 113 33.12 9.30 0.67
C LEU A 113 33.15 8.52 1.99
N LEU A 114 32.00 7.97 2.40
CA LEU A 114 31.88 7.17 3.60
C LEU A 114 32.73 5.89 3.51
N ALA A 115 32.68 5.19 2.37
CA ALA A 115 33.48 4.00 2.13
C ALA A 115 34.98 4.32 2.17
N GLY A 116 35.41 5.44 1.57
CA GLY A 116 36.79 5.92 1.63
C GLY A 116 37.25 6.22 3.06
N TYR A 117 36.40 6.91 3.83
CA TYR A 117 36.69 7.21 5.25
C TYR A 117 36.84 5.93 6.08
N LEU A 118 35.88 5.00 5.97
CA LEU A 118 35.92 3.72 6.69
C LEU A 118 37.14 2.88 6.30
N ASN A 119 37.49 2.84 5.01
CA ASN A 119 38.67 2.15 4.54
C ASN A 119 39.97 2.78 5.09
N SER A 120 40.04 4.09 5.23
CA SER A 120 41.23 4.76 5.79
C SER A 120 41.40 4.52 7.30
N LYS A 121 40.29 4.34 8.02
CA LYS A 121 40.28 4.05 9.46
C LYS A 121 40.50 2.58 9.81
N SER A 122 40.25 1.66 8.88
CA SER A 122 40.59 0.24 9.08
C SER A 122 42.10 0.08 9.13
N GLY A 123 42.63 -0.31 10.28
CA GLY A 123 44.08 -0.48 10.49
C GLY A 123 44.70 -1.52 9.56
N SER A 124 46.01 -1.45 9.37
CA SER A 124 46.78 -2.34 8.45
C SER A 124 46.57 -3.83 8.71
N SER A 125 46.29 -4.23 9.94
CA SER A 125 46.00 -5.62 10.34
C SER A 125 44.58 -6.09 9.95
N ALA A 126 43.60 -5.19 9.76
CA ALA A 126 42.23 -5.52 9.34
C ALA A 126 42.07 -5.47 7.80
N ARG A 127 43.08 -5.10 7.04
CA ARG A 127 43.09 -5.06 5.56
C ARG A 127 43.13 -6.45 4.90
N GLY A 128 42.90 -7.54 5.65
CA GLY A 128 42.47 -8.81 5.06
C GLY A 128 41.26 -8.60 4.16
N SER A 129 41.08 -9.41 3.14
CA SER A 129 40.19 -9.28 1.97
C SER A 129 38.76 -8.75 2.19
N LEU A 130 38.28 -8.66 3.42
CA LEU A 130 36.90 -8.25 3.75
C LEU A 130 36.70 -6.73 3.91
N PHE A 131 37.74 -5.94 4.18
CA PHE A 131 37.68 -4.50 4.45
C PHE A 131 38.31 -3.64 3.35
N THR A 132 38.25 -4.10 2.11
CA THR A 132 38.65 -3.28 0.97
C THR A 132 37.57 -2.21 0.70
N TYR A 133 37.97 -1.08 0.11
CA TYR A 133 37.06 -0.01 -0.31
C TYR A 133 35.82 -0.55 -1.07
N GLU A 134 36.06 -1.44 -2.03
CA GLU A 134 34.98 -2.01 -2.85
C GLU A 134 34.00 -2.86 -2.06
N HIS A 135 34.47 -3.64 -1.08
CA HIS A 135 33.58 -4.43 -0.23
C HIS A 135 32.77 -3.53 0.70
N ILE A 136 33.39 -2.54 1.31
CA ILE A 136 32.68 -1.57 2.17
C ILE A 136 31.61 -0.83 1.35
N GLN A 137 31.97 -0.33 0.16
CA GLN A 137 31.02 0.34 -0.72
C GLN A 137 29.84 -0.58 -1.08
N ARG A 138 30.10 -1.83 -1.50
CA ARG A 138 29.05 -2.81 -1.82
C ARG A 138 28.11 -3.07 -0.65
N TRP A 139 28.63 -3.19 0.57
CA TRP A 139 27.82 -3.39 1.77
C TRP A 139 26.94 -2.19 2.07
N ILE A 140 27.48 -0.97 1.97
CA ILE A 140 26.69 0.25 2.21
C ILE A 140 25.61 0.39 1.14
N THR A 141 25.92 0.17 -0.15
CA THR A 141 24.96 0.19 -1.24
C THR A 141 23.89 -0.89 -1.07
N ALA A 142 24.25 -2.10 -0.64
CA ALA A 142 23.28 -3.15 -0.36
C ALA A 142 22.36 -2.78 0.81
N LEU A 143 22.91 -2.18 1.87
CA LEU A 143 22.12 -1.69 3.01
C LEU A 143 21.17 -0.56 2.59
N GLU A 144 21.66 0.41 1.81
CA GLU A 144 20.86 1.49 1.23
C GLU A 144 19.72 0.92 0.40
N TRP A 145 19.97 -0.06 -0.47
CA TRP A 145 18.96 -0.74 -1.25
C TRP A 145 17.88 -1.39 -0.36
N VAL A 146 18.28 -2.07 0.72
CA VAL A 146 17.33 -2.67 1.67
C VAL A 146 16.50 -1.57 2.36
N VAL A 147 17.12 -0.49 2.79
CA VAL A 147 16.39 0.64 3.41
C VAL A 147 15.40 1.23 2.42
N ARG A 148 15.81 1.53 1.21
CA ARG A 148 15.01 2.17 0.16
C ARG A 148 13.82 1.32 -0.28
N TRP A 149 14.03 0.04 -0.55
CA TRP A 149 13.05 -0.83 -1.18
C TRP A 149 12.31 -1.76 -0.22
N VAL A 150 12.80 -1.94 1.00
CA VAL A 150 12.15 -2.80 2.00
C VAL A 150 11.69 -1.98 3.21
N VAL A 151 12.61 -1.26 3.87
CA VAL A 151 12.28 -0.59 5.13
C VAL A 151 11.30 0.57 4.92
N VAL A 152 11.55 1.44 3.95
CA VAL A 152 10.71 2.60 3.65
C VAL A 152 9.30 2.16 3.23
N PRO A 153 9.10 1.27 2.25
CA PRO A 153 7.78 0.76 1.91
C PRO A 153 7.09 0.04 3.08
N ALA A 154 7.82 -0.79 3.83
CA ALA A 154 7.26 -1.51 4.98
C ALA A 154 6.70 -0.57 6.05
N LYS A 155 7.29 0.60 6.21
CA LYS A 155 6.82 1.63 7.16
C LYS A 155 5.71 2.50 6.56
N LEU A 156 5.84 2.98 5.33
CA LEU A 156 4.93 3.97 4.76
C LEU A 156 3.62 3.36 4.23
N ILE A 157 3.66 2.18 3.58
CA ILE A 157 2.48 1.59 2.96
C ILE A 157 1.33 1.34 3.95
N PRO A 158 1.53 0.78 5.16
CA PRO A 158 0.44 0.59 6.11
C PRO A 158 -0.24 1.89 6.52
N TYR A 159 0.52 2.97 6.71
CA TYR A 159 -0.06 4.28 7.03
C TYR A 159 -0.79 4.87 5.84
N ALA A 160 -0.21 4.83 4.65
CA ALA A 160 -0.82 5.32 3.42
C ALA A 160 -2.13 4.56 3.11
N ALA A 161 -2.10 3.23 3.17
CA ALA A 161 -3.27 2.40 2.92
C ALA A 161 -4.36 2.59 3.99
N ALA A 162 -4.00 2.67 5.25
CA ALA A 162 -4.94 2.92 6.33
C ALA A 162 -5.53 4.34 6.24
N SER A 163 -4.72 5.37 5.97
CA SER A 163 -5.19 6.75 5.84
C SER A 163 -6.11 6.95 4.65
N SER A 164 -5.91 6.22 3.54
CA SER A 164 -6.80 6.28 2.39
C SER A 164 -8.22 5.76 2.69
N GLN A 165 -8.38 4.92 3.74
CA GLN A 165 -9.67 4.38 4.18
C GLN A 165 -10.33 5.24 5.26
N TRP A 166 -9.57 5.62 6.30
CA TRP A 166 -10.09 6.31 7.49
C TRP A 166 -9.75 7.80 7.55
N GLY A 167 -9.00 8.32 6.57
CA GLY A 167 -8.52 9.70 6.56
C GLY A 167 -7.59 9.96 7.75
N TRP A 168 -7.70 11.13 8.36
CA TRP A 168 -6.92 11.52 9.53
C TRP A 168 -7.35 10.83 10.85
N ARG A 169 -8.52 10.14 10.85
CA ARG A 169 -9.01 9.33 11.99
C ARG A 169 -8.38 7.93 12.00
N LEU A 170 -7.13 7.87 11.63
CA LEU A 170 -6.35 6.66 11.52
C LEU A 170 -6.25 5.95 12.88
N PRO A 171 -6.41 4.62 12.96
CA PRO A 171 -6.15 3.86 14.18
C PRO A 171 -4.62 3.69 14.41
N TRP A 172 -3.95 4.78 14.77
CA TRP A 172 -2.48 4.86 14.88
C TRP A 172 -1.84 3.72 15.67
N ARG A 173 -2.47 3.36 16.81
CA ARG A 173 -1.98 2.27 17.66
C ARG A 173 -2.01 0.91 16.95
N SER A 174 -3.08 0.63 16.19
CA SER A 174 -3.22 -0.63 15.46
C SER A 174 -2.24 -0.70 14.29
N VAL A 175 -2.06 0.40 13.54
CA VAL A 175 -1.07 0.49 12.46
C VAL A 175 0.34 0.35 13.02
N PHE A 176 0.65 1.00 14.13
CA PHE A 176 1.97 0.88 14.76
C PHE A 176 2.26 -0.55 15.23
N LYS A 177 1.31 -1.21 15.91
CA LYS A 177 1.45 -2.63 16.29
C LYS A 177 1.63 -3.52 15.07
N PHE A 178 0.92 -3.24 13.98
CA PHE A 178 1.03 -3.99 12.73
C PHE A 178 2.45 -3.94 12.13
N LEU A 179 3.20 -2.83 12.28
CA LEU A 179 4.57 -2.71 11.80
C LEU A 179 5.54 -3.73 12.41
N PHE A 180 5.21 -4.32 13.56
CA PHE A 180 6.01 -5.37 14.19
C PHE A 180 5.61 -6.78 13.72
N ASN A 181 4.66 -6.89 12.80
CA ASN A 181 4.25 -8.19 12.25
C ASN A 181 5.31 -8.67 11.24
N TRP A 182 6.09 -9.69 11.61
CA TRP A 182 7.15 -10.25 10.76
C TRP A 182 6.63 -10.76 9.40
N ARG A 183 5.37 -11.24 9.35
CA ARG A 183 4.73 -11.71 8.10
C ARG A 183 4.52 -10.59 7.11
N TRP A 184 4.26 -9.38 7.60
CA TRP A 184 4.20 -8.18 6.77
C TRP A 184 5.56 -7.91 6.10
N TRP A 185 6.64 -7.93 6.88
CA TRP A 185 8.00 -7.72 6.37
C TRP A 185 8.39 -8.74 5.30
N LEU A 186 8.05 -10.03 5.47
CA LEU A 186 8.26 -11.04 4.44
C LEU A 186 7.51 -10.71 3.14
N GLY A 187 6.26 -10.24 3.24
CA GLY A 187 5.49 -9.80 2.07
C GLY A 187 6.15 -8.64 1.35
N VAL A 188 6.66 -7.64 2.08
CA VAL A 188 7.39 -6.50 1.49
C VAL A 188 8.69 -6.94 0.84
N VAL A 189 9.50 -7.77 1.49
CA VAL A 189 10.73 -8.33 0.89
C VAL A 189 10.42 -9.06 -0.41
N PHE A 190 9.42 -9.93 -0.41
CA PHE A 190 9.01 -10.66 -1.61
C PHE A 190 8.54 -9.72 -2.73
N ALA A 191 7.70 -8.73 -2.41
CA ALA A 191 7.23 -7.75 -3.37
C ALA A 191 8.37 -6.89 -3.94
N SER A 192 9.36 -6.52 -3.12
CA SER A 192 10.54 -5.77 -3.55
C SER A 192 11.46 -6.59 -4.45
N LEU A 193 11.64 -7.87 -4.15
CA LEU A 193 12.40 -8.77 -5.01
C LEU A 193 11.72 -8.94 -6.38
N VAL A 194 10.41 -9.20 -6.40
CA VAL A 194 9.68 -9.45 -7.65
C VAL A 194 9.43 -8.17 -8.43
N GLY A 195 9.05 -7.09 -7.75
CA GLY A 195 8.64 -5.84 -8.40
C GLY A 195 9.78 -4.88 -8.75
N VAL A 196 10.96 -5.02 -8.10
CA VAL A 196 12.08 -4.09 -8.26
C VAL A 196 13.35 -4.81 -8.69
N TRP A 197 13.81 -5.79 -7.90
CA TRP A 197 15.12 -6.43 -8.14
C TRP A 197 15.14 -7.24 -9.43
N ILE A 198 14.12 -8.06 -9.69
CA ILE A 198 14.03 -8.84 -10.92
C ILE A 198 13.97 -7.93 -12.16
N PRO A 199 13.07 -6.92 -12.24
CA PRO A 199 13.09 -5.96 -13.36
C PRO A 199 14.43 -5.26 -13.53
N GLY A 200 15.04 -4.78 -12.44
CA GLY A 200 16.38 -4.14 -12.49
C GLY A 200 17.43 -5.05 -13.12
N HIS A 201 17.38 -6.33 -12.81
CA HIS A 201 18.31 -7.31 -13.38
C HIS A 201 18.10 -7.55 -14.88
N PHE A 202 16.85 -7.50 -15.36
CA PHE A 202 16.54 -7.60 -16.78
C PHE A 202 17.06 -6.40 -17.59
N PHE A 203 17.00 -5.18 -17.02
CA PHE A 203 17.48 -3.97 -17.70
C PHE A 203 19.00 -3.94 -17.87
N ASN A 204 19.75 -4.54 -16.95
CA ASN A 204 21.23 -4.58 -17.02
C ASN A 204 21.78 -5.42 -18.20
N ARG A 205 20.95 -6.21 -18.87
CA ARG A 205 21.36 -6.99 -20.04
C ARG A 205 21.04 -6.22 -21.32
N THR A 206 22.05 -5.75 -22.04
CA THR A 206 21.85 -5.12 -23.34
C THR A 206 21.45 -6.16 -24.39
N PRO A 207 20.34 -5.98 -25.12
CA PRO A 207 19.96 -6.89 -26.20
C PRO A 207 20.95 -6.75 -27.36
N LYS A 208 21.35 -7.89 -27.93
CA LYS A 208 22.19 -7.98 -29.14
C LYS A 208 21.29 -8.09 -30.36
N GLY A 209 21.72 -7.53 -31.51
CA GLY A 209 20.99 -7.66 -32.77
C GLY A 209 20.76 -6.33 -33.50
N THR A 210 19.85 -6.33 -34.47
CA THR A 210 19.46 -5.15 -35.23
C THR A 210 18.75 -4.11 -34.36
N VAL A 211 18.74 -2.84 -34.78
CA VAL A 211 18.07 -1.75 -34.04
C VAL A 211 16.60 -2.08 -33.78
N SER A 212 15.90 -2.67 -34.75
CA SER A 212 14.49 -3.09 -34.57
C SER A 212 14.36 -4.16 -33.48
N ALA A 213 15.25 -5.17 -33.48
CA ALA A 213 15.23 -6.22 -32.46
C ALA A 213 15.53 -5.64 -31.05
N GLN A 214 16.42 -4.67 -30.95
CA GLN A 214 16.73 -3.98 -29.69
C GLN A 214 15.52 -3.17 -29.16
N ILE A 215 14.78 -2.48 -30.05
CA ILE A 215 13.56 -1.72 -29.68
C ILE A 215 12.49 -2.68 -29.15
N TRP A 216 12.22 -3.80 -29.86
CA TRP A 216 11.24 -4.77 -29.40
C TRP A 216 11.63 -5.46 -28.09
N ALA A 217 12.92 -5.77 -27.94
CA ALA A 217 13.43 -6.33 -26.67
C ALA A 217 13.29 -5.34 -25.51
N LEU A 218 13.55 -4.04 -25.74
CA LEU A 218 13.36 -3.01 -24.74
C LEU A 218 11.87 -2.84 -24.40
N ALA A 219 10.99 -2.80 -25.38
CA ALA A 219 9.55 -2.73 -25.18
C ALA A 219 9.04 -3.93 -24.36
N GLY A 220 9.49 -5.15 -24.70
CA GLY A 220 9.17 -6.36 -23.93
C GLY A 220 9.67 -6.32 -22.47
N LYS A 221 10.88 -5.82 -22.24
CA LYS A 221 11.42 -5.62 -20.90
C LYS A 221 10.60 -4.61 -20.08
N LEU A 222 10.24 -3.47 -20.70
CA LEU A 222 9.43 -2.44 -20.06
C LEU A 222 8.03 -3.00 -19.69
N ALA A 223 7.40 -3.70 -20.63
CA ALA A 223 6.10 -4.34 -20.38
C ALA A 223 6.19 -5.38 -19.26
N GLY A 224 7.22 -6.24 -19.29
CA GLY A 224 7.45 -7.24 -18.24
C GLY A 224 7.73 -6.60 -16.88
N ALA A 225 8.57 -5.58 -16.81
CA ALA A 225 8.87 -4.85 -15.59
C ALA A 225 7.60 -4.18 -15.01
N TYR A 226 6.82 -3.53 -15.87
CA TYR A 226 5.53 -2.94 -15.48
C TYR A 226 4.58 -3.98 -14.89
N LEU A 227 4.38 -5.11 -15.57
CA LEU A 227 3.50 -6.17 -15.08
C LEU A 227 3.96 -6.72 -13.74
N LEU A 228 5.25 -6.99 -13.58
CA LEU A 228 5.82 -7.46 -12.32
C LEU A 228 5.63 -6.45 -11.19
N ALA A 229 5.84 -5.16 -11.46
CA ALA A 229 5.64 -4.10 -10.47
C ALA A 229 4.16 -3.99 -10.05
N VAL A 230 3.22 -4.00 -11.00
CA VAL A 230 1.78 -3.91 -10.71
C VAL A 230 1.29 -5.16 -9.98
N ILE A 231 1.69 -6.36 -10.40
CA ILE A 231 1.33 -7.60 -9.73
C ILE A 231 1.86 -7.59 -8.29
N SER A 232 3.13 -7.23 -8.10
CA SER A 232 3.74 -7.14 -6.77
C SER A 232 3.01 -6.14 -5.87
N TRP A 233 2.63 -4.98 -6.42
CA TRP A 233 1.86 -3.95 -5.71
C TRP A 233 0.49 -4.46 -5.28
N VAL A 234 -0.26 -5.06 -6.20
CA VAL A 234 -1.60 -5.61 -5.94
C VAL A 234 -1.55 -6.73 -4.90
N LEU A 235 -0.59 -7.65 -5.02
CA LEU A 235 -0.39 -8.72 -4.05
C LEU A 235 -0.03 -8.16 -2.67
N LEU A 236 0.82 -7.15 -2.62
CA LEU A 236 1.22 -6.51 -1.36
C LEU A 236 0.05 -5.82 -0.67
N LEU A 237 -0.81 -5.11 -1.41
CA LEU A 237 -2.03 -4.50 -0.87
C LEU A 237 -3.03 -5.56 -0.37
N GLY A 238 -3.24 -6.63 -1.13
CA GLY A 238 -4.08 -7.75 -0.70
C GLY A 238 -3.54 -8.44 0.56
N TRP A 239 -2.22 -8.60 0.64
CA TRP A 239 -1.54 -9.15 1.81
C TRP A 239 -1.68 -8.25 3.02
N TRP A 240 -1.45 -6.94 2.86
CA TRP A 240 -1.69 -5.95 3.91
C TRP A 240 -3.12 -6.03 4.43
N ALA A 241 -4.13 -6.00 3.55
CA ALA A 241 -5.54 -6.04 3.94
C ALA A 241 -5.89 -7.34 4.70
N THR A 242 -5.32 -8.48 4.28
CA THR A 242 -5.54 -9.78 4.93
C THR A 242 -4.96 -9.82 6.35
N LEU A 243 -3.75 -9.32 6.53
CA LEU A 243 -3.09 -9.31 7.82
C LEU A 243 -3.67 -8.25 8.76
N PHE A 244 -4.00 -7.07 8.22
CA PHE A 244 -4.51 -5.95 9.00
C PHE A 244 -5.92 -6.24 9.55
N SER A 245 -6.81 -6.82 8.75
CA SER A 245 -8.15 -7.21 9.21
C SER A 245 -8.10 -8.24 10.35
N LYS A 246 -7.12 -9.15 10.35
CA LYS A 246 -6.92 -10.11 11.44
C LYS A 246 -6.40 -9.45 12.72
N SER A 247 -5.59 -8.41 12.60
CA SER A 247 -5.07 -7.69 13.76
C SER A 247 -6.12 -6.83 14.47
N GLN A 248 -7.25 -6.55 13.81
CA GLN A 248 -8.35 -5.76 14.37
C GLN A 248 -9.42 -6.60 15.06
N LYS A 249 -9.47 -7.92 14.81
CA LYS A 249 -10.40 -8.81 15.50
C LYS A 249 -9.92 -9.02 16.93
N PRO A 250 -10.78 -8.77 17.93
CA PRO A 250 -10.44 -9.12 19.31
C PRO A 250 -10.15 -10.62 19.40
N PRO A 251 -9.23 -11.06 20.27
CA PRO A 251 -8.99 -12.47 20.50
C PRO A 251 -10.31 -13.14 20.90
N ALA A 252 -10.55 -14.35 20.39
CA ALA A 252 -11.81 -15.07 20.58
C ALA A 252 -12.19 -15.24 22.06
N GLU A 253 -11.21 -15.18 22.94
CA GLU A 253 -11.36 -15.27 24.40
C GLU A 253 -12.06 -14.03 25.00
N GLU A 254 -11.83 -12.82 24.45
CA GLU A 254 -12.56 -11.60 24.86
C GLU A 254 -13.99 -11.57 24.34
N ALA A 255 -14.26 -12.23 23.21
CA ALA A 255 -15.63 -12.34 22.67
C ALA A 255 -16.51 -13.29 23.52
N LEU A 256 -15.91 -14.29 24.16
CA LEU A 256 -16.62 -15.21 25.08
C LEU A 256 -16.96 -14.55 26.43
N VAL A 257 -16.13 -13.62 26.90
CA VAL A 257 -16.36 -12.88 28.15
C VAL A 257 -17.38 -11.74 27.94
N ALA A 258 -17.53 -11.25 26.73
CA ALA A 258 -18.47 -10.17 26.39
C ALA A 258 -19.92 -10.67 26.16
N VAL A 259 -20.19 -11.97 26.23
CA VAL A 259 -21.57 -12.47 26.29
C VAL A 259 -22.08 -12.18 27.71
N PRO A 260 -22.95 -11.19 27.86
CA PRO A 260 -23.57 -10.99 29.16
C PRO A 260 -24.28 -12.28 29.50
N VAL A 261 -23.96 -12.85 30.69
CA VAL A 261 -24.70 -13.97 31.28
C VAL A 261 -26.11 -13.48 31.57
N LEU A 262 -26.92 -13.38 30.54
CA LEU A 262 -28.36 -13.22 30.60
C LEU A 262 -28.97 -14.62 30.76
N SER A 263 -28.56 -15.33 31.78
CA SER A 263 -29.27 -16.51 32.28
C SER A 263 -29.66 -16.26 33.74
N GLY A 264 -30.45 -15.23 33.94
CA GLY A 264 -31.39 -15.28 35.05
C GLY A 264 -32.46 -16.30 34.69
N PRO A 265 -32.82 -17.22 35.60
CA PRO A 265 -33.95 -18.11 35.37
C PRO A 265 -35.21 -17.27 35.12
N PRO A 266 -36.11 -17.73 34.23
CA PRO A 266 -37.39 -17.04 34.06
C PRO A 266 -38.12 -17.15 35.43
N ASP A 267 -38.34 -16.01 36.06
CA ASP A 267 -39.25 -15.92 37.19
C ASP A 267 -40.64 -16.38 36.73
N ARG A 268 -40.85 -17.71 36.82
CA ARG A 268 -42.13 -18.30 36.91
C ARG A 268 -42.56 -18.13 38.34
N GLU A 269 -43.70 -17.56 38.51
CA GLU A 269 -44.50 -17.41 39.72
C GLU A 269 -44.55 -15.97 40.26
N ARG A 270 -45.52 -15.26 39.78
CA ARG A 270 -46.57 -14.71 40.67
C ARG A 270 -47.84 -14.55 39.87
N GLY A 271 -48.67 -15.59 40.01
CA GLY A 271 -50.01 -15.57 39.59
C GLY A 271 -50.90 -14.73 40.54
N ALA A 272 -52.04 -14.49 40.03
CA ALA A 272 -53.32 -14.27 40.67
C ALA A 272 -53.63 -12.88 41.27
N HIS A 273 -54.78 -12.48 40.84
CA HIS A 273 -55.66 -11.45 41.36
C HIS A 273 -55.40 -10.02 40.83
N ALA A 274 -56.30 -9.43 40.08
CA ALA A 274 -57.67 -9.13 40.40
C ALA A 274 -58.41 -8.59 39.18
N ASP A 275 -59.59 -9.05 38.99
CA ASP A 275 -60.65 -8.45 38.22
C ASP A 275 -60.80 -6.96 38.50
N THR A 276 -60.92 -6.16 37.44
CA THR A 276 -61.71 -4.94 37.46
C THR A 276 -62.29 -4.70 36.06
N PRO A 277 -63.58 -4.37 35.98
CA PRO A 277 -64.33 -4.37 34.73
C PRO A 277 -64.11 -3.07 33.90
N PRO A 278 -64.61 -3.05 32.67
CA PRO A 278 -64.38 -1.96 31.74
C PRO A 278 -65.29 -0.80 32.05
N THR A 279 -64.72 0.40 32.06
CA THR A 279 -65.47 1.65 32.03
C THR A 279 -65.48 2.20 30.58
N ASP A 280 -66.66 2.20 30.07
CA ASP A 280 -67.18 2.87 28.86
C ASP A 280 -66.92 4.37 28.86
N SER A 281 -67.15 4.92 27.71
CA SER A 281 -67.30 6.34 27.38
C SER A 281 -65.95 7.09 27.12
N ASP A 282 -65.80 7.85 26.08
CA ASP A 282 -66.69 8.43 25.08
C ASP A 282 -65.87 9.03 23.93
N PRO A 283 -66.42 9.16 22.73
CA PRO A 283 -65.73 9.77 21.62
C PRO A 283 -65.96 11.27 21.58
N LEU A 284 -65.11 12.03 20.93
CA LEU A 284 -65.41 13.27 20.16
C LEU A 284 -64.24 14.25 20.15
N GLN A 285 -64.08 14.74 18.97
CA GLN A 285 -63.59 16.04 18.48
C GLN A 285 -62.22 15.98 17.86
N ARG A 286 -62.13 16.01 16.53
CA ARG A 286 -62.27 17.19 15.62
C ARG A 286 -61.28 18.30 16.04
N GLU A 287 -60.20 18.51 15.33
CA GLU A 287 -60.06 19.28 14.08
C GLU A 287 -58.69 18.97 13.46
#